data_144c40261b3787655e380a536bcd2170
#
_entry.id   144c40261b3787655e380a536bcd2170
#
_cell.length_a   1.000
_cell.length_b   1.000
_cell.length_c   1.000
_cell.angle_alpha   90.00
_cell.angle_beta   90.00
_cell.angle_gamma   90.00
#
_symmetry.space_group_name_H-M   'P 1'
#
loop_
_entity.id
_entity.type
_entity.pdbx_description
1 polymer ?
#
loop_
_entity_poly.entity_id
_entity_poly.type
_entity_poly.pdbx_seq_one_letter_code
_entity_poly.pdbx_strand_id
1 'polypeptide(L)'
;QKMIIDFKEGTLNQSPATFSLEKLLWFNKHYIDLKTIDELNQLINSPQFNGSPFSNKVLEVIRDRCNSTEDFSTQSSYFFKDPQEFDEVLMNKHIKAETFHTLSLLLEELRNTEEWTASNIKEAIDNIVNELSIGFAKIGLPLRLALTATVNSPSIDIVCEVLEKEVTIRRLESFLNRIKS
;
A
#
# COMPACT_ATOMS: atom_id res chain seq x y z
N GLN A 1 -32.36 -1.21 12.75
CA GLN A 1 -33.64 -1.32 13.49
C GLN A 1 -33.74 -0.28 14.61
N LYS A 2 -32.68 -0.02 15.39
CA LYS A 2 -32.72 0.99 16.48
C LYS A 2 -33.01 2.40 15.96
N MET A 3 -32.43 2.83 14.84
CA MET A 3 -32.71 4.15 14.24
C MET A 3 -34.16 4.35 13.84
N ILE A 4 -34.89 3.29 13.43
CA ILE A 4 -36.30 3.36 13.08
C ILE A 4 -37.16 3.55 14.34
N ILE A 5 -36.76 2.91 15.45
CA ILE A 5 -37.47 3.00 16.74
C ILE A 5 -37.30 4.38 17.38
N ASP A 6 -36.10 4.97 17.21
CA ASP A 6 -35.76 6.27 17.81
C ASP A 6 -36.25 7.46 16.95
N PHE A 7 -36.74 7.21 15.72
CA PHE A 7 -37.27 8.24 14.83
C PHE A 7 -38.66 8.69 15.33
N LYS A 8 -38.77 9.95 15.77
CA LYS A 8 -40.00 10.59 16.13
C LYS A 8 -40.29 11.78 15.20
N GLU A 9 -41.55 11.87 14.70
CA GLU A 9 -42.02 13.05 13.98
C GLU A 9 -41.81 14.30 14.83
N GLY A 10 -41.19 15.35 14.26
CA GLY A 10 -40.89 16.60 14.98
C GLY A 10 -39.50 16.68 15.59
N THR A 11 -38.67 15.60 15.53
CA THR A 11 -37.26 15.65 15.94
C THR A 11 -36.31 16.05 14.80
N LEU A 12 -36.83 16.20 13.57
CA LEU A 12 -36.09 16.66 12.42
C LEU A 12 -35.76 18.13 12.55
N ASN A 13 -34.50 18.48 12.51
CA ASN A 13 -34.07 19.87 12.45
C ASN A 13 -34.52 20.48 11.13
N GLN A 14 -35.27 21.59 11.18
CA GLN A 14 -35.78 22.32 9.99
C GLN A 14 -34.70 23.18 9.33
N SER A 15 -33.48 23.25 9.91
CA SER A 15 -32.37 23.96 9.31
C SER A 15 -31.86 23.22 8.07
N PRO A 16 -31.46 23.91 6.99
CA PRO A 16 -30.84 23.27 5.82
C PRO A 16 -29.63 22.44 6.25
N ALA A 17 -29.67 21.14 6.00
CA ALA A 17 -28.52 20.29 6.25
C ALA A 17 -27.55 20.38 5.07
N THR A 18 -26.33 20.81 5.31
CA THR A 18 -25.27 20.77 4.29
C THR A 18 -24.65 19.38 4.30
N PHE A 19 -24.69 18.70 3.14
CA PHE A 19 -23.99 17.43 2.96
C PHE A 19 -22.48 17.68 3.00
N SER A 20 -21.77 16.99 3.89
CA SER A 20 -20.32 17.02 3.98
C SER A 20 -19.76 15.66 3.61
N LEU A 21 -19.07 15.60 2.45
CA LEU A 21 -18.37 14.40 2.00
C LEU A 21 -17.31 13.96 3.02
N GLU A 22 -16.61 14.91 3.61
CA GLU A 22 -15.60 14.63 4.64
C GLU A 22 -16.18 13.88 5.83
N LYS A 23 -17.34 14.34 6.34
CA LYS A 23 -18.05 13.65 7.43
C LYS A 23 -18.51 12.26 7.02
N LEU A 24 -18.97 12.09 5.77
CA LEU A 24 -19.38 10.77 5.27
C LEU A 24 -18.19 9.81 5.22
N LEU A 25 -17.05 10.24 4.69
CA LEU A 25 -15.83 9.44 4.62
C LEU A 25 -15.31 9.10 6.04
N TRP A 26 -15.41 10.03 6.98
CA TRP A 26 -15.08 9.77 8.38
C TRP A 26 -15.98 8.69 9.00
N PHE A 27 -17.31 8.74 8.77
CA PHE A 27 -18.21 7.70 9.20
C PHE A 27 -17.93 6.36 8.54
N ASN A 28 -17.67 6.34 7.22
CA ASN A 28 -17.33 5.12 6.51
C ASN A 28 -16.06 4.48 7.09
N LYS A 29 -15.01 5.28 7.32
CA LYS A 29 -13.76 4.80 7.95
C LYS A 29 -14.05 4.15 9.30
N HIS A 30 -14.83 4.81 10.16
CA HIS A 30 -15.21 4.25 11.45
C HIS A 30 -15.89 2.87 11.32
N TYR A 31 -16.82 2.70 10.37
CA TYR A 31 -17.48 1.41 10.16
C TYR A 31 -16.56 0.38 9.52
N ILE A 32 -15.65 0.78 8.63
CA ILE A 32 -14.62 -0.10 8.07
C ILE A 32 -13.72 -0.65 9.19
N ASP A 33 -13.32 0.20 10.14
CA ASP A 33 -12.45 -0.18 11.25
C ASP A 33 -13.09 -1.18 12.23
N LEU A 34 -14.42 -1.14 12.35
CA LEU A 34 -15.18 -2.07 13.19
C LEU A 34 -15.39 -3.46 12.54
N LYS A 35 -15.17 -3.59 11.24
CA LYS A 35 -15.40 -4.83 10.51
C LYS A 35 -14.29 -5.84 10.74
N THR A 36 -14.63 -7.12 10.80
CA THR A 36 -13.66 -8.21 10.66
C THR A 36 -13.18 -8.33 9.22
N ILE A 37 -12.07 -9.04 8.99
CA ILE A 37 -11.56 -9.29 7.62
C ILE A 37 -12.59 -10.05 6.77
N ASP A 38 -13.29 -11.01 7.35
CA ASP A 38 -14.35 -11.76 6.65
C ASP A 38 -15.53 -10.86 6.25
N GLU A 39 -15.95 -9.95 7.13
CA GLU A 39 -16.98 -8.98 6.82
C GLU A 39 -16.53 -7.98 5.75
N LEU A 40 -15.23 -7.59 5.73
CA LEU A 40 -14.67 -6.74 4.69
C LEU A 40 -14.64 -7.45 3.34
N ASN A 41 -14.22 -8.72 3.29
CA ASN A 41 -14.29 -9.52 2.06
C ASN A 41 -15.70 -9.56 1.47
N GLN A 42 -16.72 -9.76 2.30
CA GLN A 42 -18.12 -9.76 1.88
C GLN A 42 -18.61 -8.37 1.43
N LEU A 43 -18.19 -7.32 2.14
CA LEU A 43 -18.59 -5.94 1.85
C LEU A 43 -18.00 -5.42 0.53
N ILE A 44 -16.70 -5.69 0.29
CA ILE A 44 -16.00 -5.27 -0.92
C ILE A 44 -16.49 -6.05 -2.14
N ASN A 45 -16.85 -7.33 -1.95
CA ASN A 45 -17.40 -8.22 -2.98
C ASN A 45 -16.62 -8.17 -4.31
N SER A 46 -15.30 -8.26 -4.23
CA SER A 46 -14.40 -8.25 -5.39
C SER A 46 -13.69 -9.59 -5.51
N PRO A 47 -13.50 -10.14 -6.75
CA PRO A 47 -12.77 -11.39 -6.95
C PRO A 47 -11.35 -11.43 -6.37
N GLN A 48 -10.73 -10.27 -6.20
CA GLN A 48 -9.40 -10.15 -5.59
C GLN A 48 -9.42 -10.45 -4.09
N PHE A 49 -10.54 -10.14 -3.42
CA PHE A 49 -10.73 -10.35 -1.99
C PHE A 49 -11.65 -11.55 -1.77
N ASN A 50 -11.08 -12.73 -1.97
CA ASN A 50 -11.78 -14.03 -1.96
C ASN A 50 -11.62 -14.81 -0.65
N GLY A 51 -11.07 -14.17 0.40
CA GLY A 51 -10.83 -14.80 1.70
C GLY A 51 -9.59 -15.69 1.76
N SER A 52 -8.74 -15.71 0.71
CA SER A 52 -7.46 -16.41 0.77
C SER A 52 -6.52 -15.76 1.81
N PRO A 53 -5.56 -16.53 2.38
CA PRO A 53 -4.58 -15.95 3.31
C PRO A 53 -3.86 -14.73 2.77
N PHE A 54 -3.50 -14.73 1.49
CA PHE A 54 -2.86 -13.60 0.82
C PHE A 54 -3.80 -12.38 0.75
N SER A 55 -5.03 -12.55 0.26
CA SER A 55 -6.00 -11.44 0.16
C SER A 55 -6.34 -10.85 1.53
N ASN A 56 -6.43 -11.68 2.56
CA ASN A 56 -6.67 -11.25 3.93
C ASN A 56 -5.51 -10.41 4.47
N LYS A 57 -4.26 -10.84 4.24
CA LYS A 57 -3.06 -10.08 4.61
C LYS A 57 -3.00 -8.73 3.88
N VAL A 58 -3.37 -8.68 2.60
CA VAL A 58 -3.49 -7.41 1.86
C VAL A 58 -4.52 -6.49 2.50
N LEU A 59 -5.73 -6.98 2.83
CA LEU A 59 -6.77 -6.19 3.50
C LEU A 59 -6.30 -5.61 4.82
N GLU A 60 -5.61 -6.40 5.65
CA GLU A 60 -5.07 -5.94 6.93
C GLU A 60 -4.11 -4.76 6.75
N VAL A 61 -3.23 -4.86 5.75
CA VAL A 61 -2.17 -3.87 5.52
C VAL A 61 -2.70 -2.56 4.92
N ILE A 62 -3.75 -2.62 4.07
CA ILE A 62 -4.29 -1.40 3.42
C ILE A 62 -5.47 -0.77 4.16
N ARG A 63 -6.09 -1.47 5.10
CA ARG A 63 -7.33 -1.08 5.80
C ARG A 63 -7.29 0.35 6.34
N ASP A 64 -6.19 0.72 7.00
CA ASP A 64 -6.04 2.05 7.62
C ASP A 64 -6.00 3.19 6.60
N ARG A 65 -5.79 2.85 5.33
CA ARG A 65 -5.70 3.79 4.21
C ARG A 65 -6.99 3.89 3.40
N CYS A 66 -8.01 3.11 3.75
CA CYS A 66 -9.27 3.04 3.03
C CYS A 66 -10.39 3.72 3.83
N ASN A 67 -11.10 4.66 3.19
CA ASN A 67 -12.26 5.36 3.73
C ASN A 67 -13.56 4.96 3.01
N SER A 68 -13.45 4.19 1.93
CA SER A 68 -14.56 3.67 1.14
C SER A 68 -14.23 2.25 0.64
N THR A 69 -15.22 1.52 0.13
CA THR A 69 -15.02 0.21 -0.49
C THR A 69 -14.21 0.28 -1.77
N GLU A 70 -14.31 1.38 -2.52
CA GLU A 70 -13.57 1.64 -3.75
C GLU A 70 -12.06 1.81 -3.47
N ASP A 71 -11.71 2.38 -2.32
CA ASP A 71 -10.31 2.57 -1.93
C ASP A 71 -9.56 1.25 -1.84
N PHE A 72 -10.22 0.16 -1.40
CA PHE A 72 -9.58 -1.15 -1.32
C PHE A 72 -9.07 -1.63 -2.67
N SER A 73 -9.84 -1.44 -3.74
CA SER A 73 -9.42 -1.83 -5.09
C SER A 73 -8.24 -0.98 -5.59
N THR A 74 -8.27 0.32 -5.33
CA THR A 74 -7.23 1.26 -5.75
C THR A 74 -5.94 1.04 -4.97
N GLN A 75 -6.03 0.94 -3.64
CA GLN A 75 -4.88 0.81 -2.74
C GLN A 75 -4.22 -0.57 -2.79
N SER A 76 -4.90 -1.59 -3.34
CA SER A 76 -4.40 -2.95 -3.40
C SER A 76 -3.90 -3.39 -4.76
N SER A 77 -4.15 -2.63 -5.83
CA SER A 77 -3.95 -3.07 -7.22
C SER A 77 -2.56 -3.67 -7.47
N TYR A 78 -1.53 -3.06 -6.92
CA TYR A 78 -0.14 -3.51 -7.06
C TYR A 78 0.19 -4.81 -6.30
N PHE A 79 -0.63 -5.26 -5.36
CA PHE A 79 -0.44 -6.57 -4.74
C PHE A 79 -0.87 -7.71 -5.66
N PHE A 80 -1.86 -7.46 -6.53
CA PHE A 80 -2.45 -8.49 -7.42
C PHE A 80 -1.92 -8.44 -8.85
N LYS A 81 -1.32 -7.33 -9.27
CA LYS A 81 -0.78 -7.14 -10.63
C LYS A 81 0.56 -6.42 -10.59
N ASP A 82 1.46 -6.85 -11.46
CA ASP A 82 2.73 -6.15 -11.62
C ASP A 82 2.50 -4.74 -12.19
N PRO A 83 3.21 -3.72 -11.69
CA PRO A 83 3.21 -2.40 -12.30
C PRO A 83 3.66 -2.44 -13.76
N GLN A 84 2.85 -1.89 -14.66
CA GLN A 84 3.18 -1.83 -16.10
C GLN A 84 3.59 -0.42 -16.52
N GLU A 85 2.95 0.59 -15.94
CA GLU A 85 3.15 1.99 -16.25
C GLU A 85 3.69 2.72 -15.03
N PHE A 86 4.58 3.67 -15.28
CA PHE A 86 5.19 4.51 -14.26
C PHE A 86 4.99 5.97 -14.63
N ASP A 87 4.51 6.77 -13.70
CA ASP A 87 4.32 8.20 -13.86
C ASP A 87 5.68 8.87 -14.10
N GLU A 88 5.85 9.54 -15.25
CA GLU A 88 7.10 10.19 -15.64
C GLU A 88 7.52 11.30 -14.67
N VAL A 89 6.55 12.02 -14.08
CA VAL A 89 6.84 13.08 -13.09
C VAL A 89 7.44 12.46 -11.83
N LEU A 90 6.87 11.35 -11.35
CA LEU A 90 7.40 10.63 -10.21
C LEU A 90 8.76 10.00 -10.51
N MET A 91 8.92 9.42 -11.69
CA MET A 91 10.21 8.87 -12.15
C MET A 91 11.28 9.96 -12.16
N ASN A 92 11.05 11.08 -12.85
CA ASN A 92 12.00 12.20 -12.93
C ASN A 92 12.31 12.81 -11.56
N LYS A 93 11.35 12.82 -10.65
CA LYS A 93 11.52 13.35 -9.30
C LYS A 93 12.37 12.45 -8.41
N HIS A 94 12.17 11.14 -8.46
CA HIS A 94 12.70 10.20 -7.49
C HIS A 94 13.82 9.30 -8.01
N ILE A 95 13.96 9.13 -9.33
CA ILE A 95 15.03 8.35 -9.93
C ILE A 95 16.14 9.31 -10.37
N LYS A 96 17.34 9.12 -9.80
CA LYS A 96 18.53 9.94 -10.02
C LYS A 96 19.66 9.05 -10.53
N ALA A 97 20.77 9.64 -10.94
CA ALA A 97 21.91 8.90 -11.50
C ALA A 97 22.42 7.80 -10.56
N GLU A 98 22.43 8.07 -9.25
CA GLU A 98 22.87 7.12 -8.23
C GLU A 98 21.85 6.00 -7.92
N THR A 99 20.58 6.14 -8.34
CA THR A 99 19.49 5.22 -7.97
C THR A 99 19.76 3.80 -8.46
N PHE A 100 20.27 3.64 -9.66
CA PHE A 100 20.59 2.32 -10.21
C PHE A 100 21.58 1.57 -9.32
N HIS A 101 22.66 2.23 -8.91
CA HIS A 101 23.67 1.65 -8.03
C HIS A 101 23.09 1.29 -6.66
N THR A 102 22.37 2.23 -6.05
CA THR A 102 21.75 2.06 -4.72
C THR A 102 20.77 0.88 -4.71
N LEU A 103 19.87 0.79 -5.70
CA LEU A 103 18.93 -0.31 -5.79
C LEU A 103 19.58 -1.64 -6.17
N SER A 104 20.70 -1.62 -6.91
CA SER A 104 21.45 -2.84 -7.21
C SER A 104 22.10 -3.44 -5.96
N LEU A 105 22.68 -2.61 -5.09
CA LEU A 105 23.20 -3.07 -3.80
C LEU A 105 22.07 -3.63 -2.91
N LEU A 106 20.94 -2.92 -2.84
CA LEU A 106 19.79 -3.41 -2.10
C LEU A 106 19.27 -4.74 -2.65
N LEU A 107 19.23 -4.91 -3.96
CA LEU A 107 18.82 -6.18 -4.57
C LEU A 107 19.66 -7.36 -4.10
N GLU A 108 20.99 -7.20 -4.04
CA GLU A 108 21.89 -8.23 -3.54
C GLU A 108 21.67 -8.51 -2.04
N GLU A 109 21.49 -7.48 -1.23
CA GLU A 109 21.18 -7.63 0.20
C GLU A 109 19.85 -8.38 0.43
N LEU A 110 18.81 -8.01 -0.32
CA LEU A 110 17.50 -8.68 -0.26
C LEU A 110 17.57 -10.14 -0.73
N ARG A 111 18.41 -10.48 -1.70
CA ARG A 111 18.63 -11.87 -2.12
C ARG A 111 19.23 -12.72 -1.01
N ASN A 112 20.11 -12.14 -0.20
CA ASN A 112 20.79 -12.81 0.90
C ASN A 112 19.95 -12.86 2.19
N THR A 113 18.84 -12.14 2.27
CA THR A 113 17.93 -12.18 3.42
C THR A 113 17.29 -13.57 3.54
N GLU A 114 17.61 -14.30 4.60
CA GLU A 114 17.11 -15.68 4.81
C GLU A 114 15.65 -15.70 5.23
N GLU A 115 15.31 -15.00 6.31
CA GLU A 115 13.94 -14.88 6.80
C GLU A 115 13.25 -13.64 6.23
N TRP A 116 12.22 -13.86 5.40
CA TRP A 116 11.51 -12.78 4.70
C TRP A 116 10.43 -12.16 5.58
N THR A 117 10.85 -11.31 6.51
CA THR A 117 9.99 -10.55 7.44
C THR A 117 10.19 -9.05 7.22
N ALA A 118 9.16 -8.24 7.54
CA ALA A 118 9.26 -6.79 7.46
C ALA A 118 10.46 -6.25 8.26
N SER A 119 10.78 -6.85 9.42
CA SER A 119 11.93 -6.47 10.24
C SER A 119 13.26 -6.68 9.52
N ASN A 120 13.47 -7.86 8.94
CA ASN A 120 14.74 -8.20 8.27
C ASN A 120 14.89 -7.43 6.95
N ILE A 121 13.78 -7.20 6.24
CA ILE A 121 13.75 -6.36 5.03
C ILE A 121 14.11 -4.91 5.39
N LYS A 122 13.56 -4.38 6.48
CA LYS A 122 13.91 -3.05 6.97
C LYS A 122 15.38 -2.96 7.35
N GLU A 123 15.92 -3.96 8.03
CA GLU A 123 17.35 -4.05 8.37
C GLU A 123 18.23 -4.05 7.09
N ALA A 124 17.86 -4.82 6.07
CA ALA A 124 18.55 -4.82 4.78
C ALA A 124 18.56 -3.42 4.13
N ILE A 125 17.44 -2.70 4.16
CA ILE A 125 17.37 -1.31 3.67
C ILE A 125 18.25 -0.39 4.50
N ASP A 126 18.20 -0.49 5.83
CA ASP A 126 18.94 0.36 6.76
C ASP A 126 20.46 0.11 6.63
N ASN A 127 20.91 -1.13 6.36
CA ASN A 127 22.31 -1.47 6.07
C ASN A 127 22.82 -0.68 4.87
N ILE A 128 22.09 -0.66 3.74
CA ILE A 128 22.50 0.10 2.55
C ILE A 128 22.45 1.61 2.80
N VAL A 129 21.44 2.10 3.55
CA VAL A 129 21.35 3.52 3.97
C VAL A 129 22.61 3.94 4.74
N ASN A 130 23.06 3.11 5.68
CA ASN A 130 24.24 3.36 6.50
C ASN A 130 25.54 3.23 5.70
N GLU A 131 25.69 2.18 4.89
CA GLU A 131 26.86 1.93 4.04
C GLU A 131 27.12 3.11 3.10
N LEU A 132 26.07 3.59 2.44
CA LEU A 132 26.17 4.70 1.49
C LEU A 132 26.09 6.08 2.14
N SER A 133 25.84 6.15 3.46
CA SER A 133 25.63 7.41 4.22
C SER A 133 24.58 8.31 3.57
N ILE A 134 23.44 7.73 3.13
CA ILE A 134 22.33 8.44 2.48
C ILE A 134 21.10 8.50 3.36
N GLY A 135 20.16 9.41 3.06
CA GLY A 135 18.85 9.42 3.71
C GLY A 135 17.93 8.31 3.19
N PHE A 136 17.12 7.70 4.06
CA PHE A 136 16.18 6.63 3.74
C PHE A 136 15.32 6.93 2.48
N ALA A 137 14.89 8.18 2.29
CA ALA A 137 14.07 8.58 1.14
C ALA A 137 14.76 8.34 -0.23
N LYS A 138 16.11 8.31 -0.26
CA LYS A 138 16.87 8.07 -1.50
C LYS A 138 16.84 6.60 -1.94
N ILE A 139 16.45 5.68 -1.08
CA ILE A 139 16.29 4.28 -1.39
C ILE A 139 14.83 3.83 -1.28
N GLY A 140 14.12 4.26 -0.22
CA GLY A 140 12.75 3.86 0.05
C GLY A 140 11.74 4.35 -0.99
N LEU A 141 11.89 5.57 -1.54
CA LEU A 141 10.99 6.07 -2.58
C LEU A 141 11.23 5.40 -3.95
N PRO A 142 12.47 5.25 -4.44
CA PRO A 142 12.75 4.45 -5.63
C PRO A 142 12.30 2.99 -5.52
N LEU A 143 12.57 2.33 -4.39
CA LEU A 143 12.10 0.96 -4.13
C LEU A 143 10.56 0.89 -4.19
N ARG A 144 9.86 1.85 -3.57
CA ARG A 144 8.41 1.93 -3.60
C ARG A 144 7.89 2.08 -5.03
N LEU A 145 8.48 2.97 -5.83
CA LEU A 145 8.13 3.11 -7.24
C LEU A 145 8.34 1.79 -8.00
N ALA A 146 9.48 1.13 -7.81
CA ALA A 146 9.78 -0.14 -8.45
C ALA A 146 8.72 -1.21 -8.18
N LEU A 147 8.23 -1.29 -6.95
CA LEU A 147 7.31 -2.35 -6.51
C LEU A 147 5.84 -2.03 -6.74
N THR A 148 5.45 -0.74 -6.72
CA THR A 148 4.04 -0.34 -6.67
C THR A 148 3.63 0.71 -7.71
N ALA A 149 4.57 1.26 -8.49
CA ALA A 149 4.40 2.40 -9.40
C ALA A 149 3.81 3.66 -8.74
N THR A 150 3.81 3.74 -7.40
CA THR A 150 3.30 4.90 -6.64
C THR A 150 4.28 5.26 -5.53
N VAL A 151 4.18 6.47 -5.01
CA VAL A 151 4.90 6.91 -3.79
C VAL A 151 4.03 6.81 -2.54
N ASN A 152 2.77 6.43 -2.70
CA ASN A 152 1.79 6.35 -1.63
C ASN A 152 1.34 4.90 -1.41
N SER A 153 2.06 4.15 -0.57
CA SER A 153 1.73 2.78 -0.16
C SER A 153 1.97 2.61 1.34
N PRO A 154 1.61 1.51 1.97
CA PRO A 154 2.06 1.16 3.31
C PRO A 154 3.59 1.21 3.46
N SER A 155 4.12 0.97 4.65
CA SER A 155 5.57 0.89 4.84
C SER A 155 6.19 -0.08 3.85
N ILE A 156 7.32 0.26 3.24
CA ILE A 156 7.85 -0.49 2.08
C ILE A 156 8.35 -1.88 2.49
N ASP A 157 8.84 -2.03 3.68
CA ASP A 157 9.18 -3.31 4.30
C ASP A 157 7.97 -4.25 4.40
N ILE A 158 6.82 -3.73 4.85
CA ILE A 158 5.55 -4.46 4.91
C ILE A 158 5.06 -4.81 3.49
N VAL A 159 5.18 -3.88 2.54
CA VAL A 159 4.82 -4.16 1.13
C VAL A 159 5.67 -5.31 0.57
N CYS A 160 6.99 -5.29 0.80
CA CYS A 160 7.88 -6.37 0.39
C CYS A 160 7.51 -7.70 1.04
N GLU A 161 7.22 -7.70 2.35
CA GLU A 161 6.83 -8.91 3.07
C GLU A 161 5.55 -9.53 2.50
N VAL A 162 4.53 -8.71 2.17
CA VAL A 162 3.26 -9.16 1.59
C VAL A 162 3.43 -9.65 0.15
N LEU A 163 4.26 -8.98 -0.65
CA LEU A 163 4.58 -9.39 -2.03
C LEU A 163 5.40 -10.68 -2.11
N GLU A 164 6.01 -11.10 -0.99
CA GLU A 164 6.94 -12.20 -0.90
C GLU A 164 8.28 -11.95 -1.64
N LYS A 165 9.30 -12.72 -1.32
CA LYS A 165 10.67 -12.52 -1.79
C LYS A 165 10.78 -12.60 -3.31
N GLU A 166 10.19 -13.62 -3.91
CA GLU A 166 10.30 -13.87 -5.35
C GLU A 166 9.71 -12.72 -6.18
N VAL A 167 8.51 -12.26 -5.82
CA VAL A 167 7.84 -11.14 -6.51
C VAL A 167 8.60 -9.84 -6.32
N THR A 168 9.08 -9.57 -5.10
CA THR A 168 9.86 -8.37 -4.79
C THR A 168 11.15 -8.31 -5.62
N ILE A 169 11.94 -9.39 -5.64
CA ILE A 169 13.19 -9.50 -6.41
C ILE A 169 12.91 -9.30 -7.89
N ARG A 170 11.95 -10.04 -8.45
CA ARG A 170 11.59 -9.98 -9.88
C ARG A 170 11.17 -8.56 -10.32
N ARG A 171 10.34 -7.87 -9.52
CA ARG A 171 9.93 -6.50 -9.82
C ARG A 171 11.09 -5.52 -9.76
N LEU A 172 11.95 -5.66 -8.76
CA LEU A 172 13.11 -4.80 -8.60
C LEU A 172 14.10 -5.00 -9.76
N GLU A 173 14.35 -6.22 -10.20
CA GLU A 173 15.16 -6.54 -11.40
C GLU A 173 14.56 -5.91 -12.66
N SER A 174 13.25 -6.10 -12.87
CA SER A 174 12.55 -5.51 -14.02
C SER A 174 12.67 -3.98 -14.04
N PHE A 175 12.52 -3.35 -12.87
CA PHE A 175 12.67 -1.90 -12.74
C PHE A 175 14.11 -1.42 -12.99
N LEU A 176 15.10 -2.13 -12.45
CA LEU A 176 16.52 -1.84 -12.71
C LEU A 176 16.84 -1.91 -14.20
N ASN A 177 16.35 -2.92 -14.91
CA ASN A 177 16.52 -3.02 -16.36
C ASN A 177 15.89 -1.83 -17.11
N ARG A 178 14.77 -1.33 -16.63
CA ARG A 178 14.09 -0.16 -17.21
C ARG A 178 14.88 1.13 -17.03
N ILE A 179 15.47 1.37 -15.86
CA ILE A 179 16.18 2.63 -15.55
C ILE A 179 17.64 2.62 -16.00
N LYS A 180 18.16 1.47 -16.43
CA LYS A 180 19.52 1.32 -16.99
C LYS A 180 19.63 1.85 -18.43
N SER A 181 18.50 1.82 -19.16
CA SER A 181 18.38 2.30 -20.56
C SER A 181 18.18 3.80 -20.61
#